data_c57f964995371fcdd599e39b1b927be0
#
_entry.id   c57f964995371fcdd599e39b1b927be0
#
_cell.length_a   1.000
_cell.length_b   1.000
_cell.length_c   1.000
_cell.angle_alpha   90.00
_cell.angle_beta   90.00
_cell.angle_gamma   90.00
#
_symmetry.space_group_name_H-M   'P 1'
#
loop_
_entity.id
_entity.type
_entity.pdbx_description
1 polymer ?
#
loop_
_entity_poly.entity_id
_entity_poly.type
_entity_poly.pdbx_seq_one_letter_code
_entity_poly.pdbx_strand_id
1 'polypeptide(L)'
;LGFDRKGNFNFDTELKIYKDIIYEIVQIPHSKATILRLVTAPGYNPSMRREGLLWIVDLMVQPLRPKKNLDLVLQRKTPFGPRIFIPMDETPEVIPLIDPEVGDLFYIVPVFALGKGLSHRRSFVDALFLPTAQGLAVVPNIEDLALYTSSSGLEVRGPKGGMRFSSEDILSYLAKKKINKNPLEQLLDVGVWKLN
;
A
#
# COMPACT_ATOMS: atom_id res chain seq x y z
N LEU A 1 -6.47 7.73 6.20
CA LEU A 1 -7.74 7.81 5.48
C LEU A 1 -7.72 8.99 4.52
N GLY A 2 -8.04 8.77 3.25
CA GLY A 2 -8.12 9.81 2.23
C GLY A 2 -9.51 9.83 1.59
N PHE A 3 -10.07 11.03 1.45
CA PHE A 3 -11.36 11.27 0.82
C PHE A 3 -11.19 12.28 -0.31
N ASP A 4 -11.87 12.11 -1.41
CA ASP A 4 -11.81 12.94 -2.64
C ASP A 4 -12.42 14.35 -2.50
N ARG A 5 -13.07 14.65 -1.36
CA ARG A 5 -13.69 15.94 -1.09
C ARG A 5 -13.00 16.63 0.09
N LYS A 6 -12.92 17.95 0.00
CA LYS A 6 -12.36 18.79 1.06
C LYS A 6 -13.41 19.05 2.14
N GLY A 7 -13.04 18.83 3.39
CA GLY A 7 -13.80 19.18 4.59
C GLY A 7 -12.86 19.56 5.73
N ASN A 8 -13.39 20.28 6.72
CA ASN A 8 -12.71 20.56 7.97
C ASN A 8 -13.48 19.89 9.10
N PHE A 9 -12.78 19.16 9.93
CA PHE A 9 -13.37 18.40 11.02
C PHE A 9 -12.67 18.71 12.33
N ASN A 10 -13.44 18.70 13.42
CA ASN A 10 -12.93 18.73 14.78
C ASN A 10 -13.24 17.38 15.42
N PHE A 11 -12.22 16.73 15.96
CA PHE A 11 -12.30 15.39 16.53
C PHE A 11 -12.07 15.37 18.06
N ASP A 12 -12.12 16.52 18.72
CA ASP A 12 -11.85 16.63 20.18
C ASP A 12 -12.81 15.78 21.02
N THR A 13 -14.06 15.66 20.59
CA THR A 13 -15.07 14.86 21.27
C THR A 13 -14.82 13.37 21.08
N GLU A 14 -14.55 12.97 19.84
CA GLU A 14 -14.26 11.57 19.47
C GLU A 14 -13.00 11.07 20.17
N LEU A 15 -11.95 11.88 20.22
CA LEU A 15 -10.71 11.54 20.92
C LEU A 15 -10.92 11.33 22.42
N LYS A 16 -11.79 12.12 23.06
CA LYS A 16 -12.12 11.93 24.48
C LYS A 16 -12.90 10.64 24.73
N ILE A 17 -13.84 10.31 23.85
CA ILE A 17 -14.71 9.13 23.98
C ILE A 17 -13.91 7.84 23.71
N TYR A 18 -13.07 7.85 22.67
CA TYR A 18 -12.39 6.66 22.14
C TYR A 18 -10.88 6.63 22.45
N LYS A 19 -10.45 7.30 23.51
CA LYS A 19 -9.03 7.44 23.93
C LYS A 19 -8.28 6.11 24.07
N ASP A 20 -8.98 5.01 24.35
CA ASP A 20 -8.38 3.69 24.49
C ASP A 20 -8.14 2.98 23.13
N ILE A 21 -8.75 3.51 22.06
CA ILE A 21 -8.65 2.96 20.70
C ILE A 21 -7.91 3.90 19.76
N ILE A 22 -8.18 5.21 19.86
CA ILE A 22 -7.61 6.23 18.99
C ILE A 22 -6.81 7.21 19.85
N TYR A 23 -5.50 7.22 19.65
CA TYR A 23 -4.58 8.07 20.42
C TYR A 23 -4.45 9.46 19.80
N GLU A 24 -4.58 9.54 18.47
CA GLU A 24 -4.46 10.79 17.73
C GLU A 24 -5.28 10.76 16.44
N ILE A 25 -5.87 11.90 16.08
CA ILE A 25 -6.44 12.17 14.76
C ILE A 25 -5.90 13.52 14.30
N VAL A 26 -5.19 13.52 13.18
CA VAL A 26 -4.68 14.74 12.56
C VAL A 26 -5.23 14.86 11.14
N GLN A 27 -5.77 16.02 10.81
CA GLN A 27 -6.10 16.34 9.42
C GLN A 27 -4.87 16.92 8.74
N ILE A 28 -4.34 16.18 7.75
CA ILE A 28 -3.20 16.62 6.95
C ILE A 28 -3.71 17.64 5.92
N PRO A 29 -3.10 18.85 5.84
CA PRO A 29 -3.49 19.85 4.86
C PRO A 29 -3.35 19.36 3.43
N HIS A 30 -4.44 19.43 2.65
CA HIS A 30 -4.42 19.14 1.23
C HIS A 30 -5.36 20.07 0.47
N SER A 31 -5.02 20.44 -0.78
CA SER A 31 -5.76 21.45 -1.55
C SER A 31 -7.15 20.97 -2.01
N LYS A 32 -7.29 19.69 -2.33
CA LYS A 32 -8.50 19.13 -2.95
C LYS A 32 -9.18 18.01 -2.14
N ALA A 33 -8.46 17.34 -1.27
CA ALA A 33 -8.91 16.15 -0.55
C ALA A 33 -8.97 16.42 0.97
N THR A 34 -9.71 15.59 1.69
CA THR A 34 -9.62 15.45 3.15
C THR A 34 -8.77 14.25 3.48
N ILE A 35 -7.69 14.45 4.20
CA ILE A 35 -6.76 13.41 4.59
C ILE A 35 -6.67 13.38 6.10
N LEU A 36 -6.99 12.23 6.68
CA LEU A 36 -6.93 12.01 8.12
C LEU A 36 -5.86 10.97 8.43
N ARG A 37 -4.91 11.35 9.27
CA ARG A 37 -3.97 10.43 9.92
C ARG A 37 -4.53 10.07 11.27
N LEU A 38 -4.62 8.77 11.55
CA LEU A 38 -5.06 8.25 12.85
C LEU A 38 -3.94 7.39 13.43
N VAL A 39 -3.66 7.60 14.72
CA VAL A 39 -2.83 6.69 15.51
C VAL A 39 -3.76 5.86 16.37
N THR A 40 -3.76 4.54 16.16
CA THR A 40 -4.66 3.62 16.87
C THR A 40 -3.90 2.71 17.82
N ALA A 41 -4.58 2.17 18.80
CA ALA A 41 -4.04 1.14 19.66
C ALA A 41 -3.58 -0.08 18.85
N PRO A 42 -2.51 -0.78 19.27
CA PRO A 42 -1.99 -1.94 18.57
C PRO A 42 -3.06 -2.99 18.28
N GLY A 43 -3.08 -3.50 17.04
CA GLY A 43 -4.04 -4.51 16.59
C GLY A 43 -5.37 -3.95 16.07
N TYR A 44 -5.70 -2.68 16.33
CA TYR A 44 -6.86 -2.05 15.73
C TYR A 44 -6.57 -1.63 14.28
N ASN A 45 -7.28 -2.21 13.36
CA ASN A 45 -7.15 -1.93 11.93
C ASN A 45 -8.50 -1.59 11.30
N PRO A 46 -8.51 -0.77 10.24
CA PRO A 46 -9.74 -0.35 9.60
C PRO A 46 -10.40 -1.48 8.80
N SER A 47 -11.71 -1.55 8.89
CA SER A 47 -12.58 -2.28 7.97
C SER A 47 -13.53 -1.29 7.31
N MET A 48 -13.71 -1.42 5.99
CA MET A 48 -14.53 -0.51 5.21
C MET A 48 -15.85 -1.18 4.85
N ARG A 49 -16.97 -0.47 5.08
CA ARG A 49 -18.29 -0.86 4.57
C ARG A 49 -19.04 0.34 4.05
N ARG A 50 -20.06 0.11 3.26
CA ARG A 50 -20.90 1.15 2.66
C ARG A 50 -22.36 0.86 2.94
N GLU A 51 -23.06 1.88 3.42
CA GLU A 51 -24.51 1.85 3.62
C GLU A 51 -25.14 3.02 2.82
N GLY A 52 -25.74 2.71 1.68
CA GLY A 52 -26.22 3.72 0.76
C GLY A 52 -25.10 4.65 0.26
N LEU A 53 -25.16 5.92 0.63
CA LEU A 53 -24.14 6.93 0.32
C LEU A 53 -23.09 7.10 1.41
N LEU A 54 -23.23 6.43 2.55
CA LEU A 54 -22.33 6.54 3.68
C LEU A 54 -21.18 5.55 3.54
N TRP A 55 -19.96 6.05 3.69
CA TRP A 55 -18.76 5.26 3.91
C TRP A 55 -18.52 5.12 5.40
N ILE A 56 -18.44 3.91 5.89
CA ILE A 56 -18.25 3.60 7.30
C ILE A 56 -16.89 2.92 7.46
N VAL A 57 -16.09 3.46 8.35
CA VAL A 57 -14.78 2.91 8.72
C VAL A 57 -14.90 2.37 10.14
N ASP A 58 -14.94 1.07 10.27
CA ASP A 58 -14.95 0.40 11.56
C ASP A 58 -13.49 0.11 11.97
N LEU A 59 -13.07 0.55 13.15
CA LEU A 59 -11.77 0.19 13.73
C LEU A 59 -11.97 -1.05 14.61
N MET A 60 -11.34 -2.15 14.23
CA MET A 60 -11.53 -3.44 14.87
C MET A 60 -10.19 -4.13 15.16
N VAL A 61 -10.16 -4.96 16.20
CA VAL A 61 -9.01 -5.85 16.45
C VAL A 61 -9.00 -6.95 15.42
N GLN A 62 -8.24 -6.74 14.34
CA GLN A 62 -8.14 -7.63 13.19
C GLN A 62 -6.84 -7.39 12.42
N PRO A 63 -6.35 -8.34 11.61
CA PRO A 63 -5.26 -8.07 10.66
C PRO A 63 -5.67 -7.03 9.63
N LEU A 64 -4.73 -6.15 9.22
CA LEU A 64 -4.95 -5.22 8.10
C LEU A 64 -4.99 -6.03 6.79
N ARG A 65 -6.19 -6.30 6.30
CA ARG A 65 -6.39 -7.07 5.05
C ARG A 65 -7.58 -6.53 4.28
N PRO A 66 -7.44 -6.35 2.96
CA PRO A 66 -8.57 -6.04 2.09
C PRO A 66 -9.46 -7.30 1.91
N LYS A 67 -10.71 -7.10 1.54
CA LYS A 67 -11.61 -8.21 1.14
C LYS A 67 -11.20 -8.81 -0.20
N LYS A 68 -10.62 -8.01 -1.09
CA LYS A 68 -10.14 -8.40 -2.41
C LYS A 68 -8.78 -7.74 -2.69
N ASN A 69 -7.80 -8.53 -3.11
CA ASN A 69 -6.49 -8.02 -3.47
C ASN A 69 -6.53 -7.24 -4.79
N LEU A 70 -5.75 -6.18 -4.85
CA LEU A 70 -5.33 -5.56 -6.09
C LEU A 70 -4.13 -6.31 -6.67
N ASP A 71 -4.14 -6.54 -7.97
CA ASP A 71 -3.08 -7.25 -8.67
C ASP A 71 -2.01 -6.26 -9.12
N LEU A 72 -0.76 -6.51 -8.73
CA LEU A 72 0.41 -5.79 -9.23
C LEU A 72 1.04 -6.59 -10.35
N VAL A 73 0.75 -6.22 -11.60
CA VAL A 73 1.23 -6.91 -12.80
C VAL A 73 2.56 -6.30 -13.25
N LEU A 74 3.63 -7.09 -13.17
CA LEU A 74 4.96 -6.68 -13.65
C LEU A 74 5.02 -6.81 -15.17
N GLN A 75 5.04 -5.70 -15.87
CA GLN A 75 5.21 -5.64 -17.32
C GLN A 75 6.67 -5.28 -17.64
N ARG A 76 7.49 -6.30 -17.90
CA ARG A 76 8.93 -6.14 -18.14
C ARG A 76 9.29 -5.62 -19.53
N LYS A 77 8.44 -5.87 -20.51
CA LYS A 77 8.66 -5.48 -21.92
C LYS A 77 7.52 -4.59 -22.36
N THR A 78 7.73 -3.29 -22.31
CA THR A 78 6.81 -2.30 -22.88
C THR A 78 7.59 -1.25 -23.70
N PRO A 79 6.96 -0.51 -24.61
CA PRO A 79 7.64 0.53 -25.38
C PRO A 79 8.27 1.62 -24.49
N PHE A 80 7.77 1.79 -23.26
CA PHE A 80 8.24 2.81 -22.31
C PHE A 80 9.16 2.24 -21.22
N GLY A 81 9.66 1.01 -21.39
CA GLY A 81 10.44 0.29 -20.40
C GLY A 81 9.60 -0.53 -19.41
N PRO A 82 10.25 -1.26 -18.51
CA PRO A 82 9.57 -2.04 -17.45
C PRO A 82 8.71 -1.17 -16.54
N ARG A 83 7.51 -1.68 -16.20
CA ARG A 83 6.56 -0.97 -15.33
C ARG A 83 5.76 -1.94 -14.46
N ILE A 84 5.13 -1.42 -13.41
CA ILE A 84 4.06 -2.12 -12.68
C ILE A 84 2.74 -1.57 -13.18
N PHE A 85 1.83 -2.45 -13.59
CA PHE A 85 0.47 -2.13 -13.97
C PHE A 85 -0.50 -2.69 -12.94
N ILE A 86 -1.42 -1.87 -12.48
CA ILE A 86 -2.46 -2.24 -11.54
C ILE A 86 -3.81 -2.06 -12.23
N PRO A 87 -4.46 -3.17 -12.68
CA PRO A 87 -5.77 -3.09 -13.34
C PRO A 87 -6.84 -2.55 -12.39
N MET A 88 -7.60 -1.57 -12.87
CA MET A 88 -8.73 -0.99 -12.15
C MET A 88 -9.89 -0.77 -13.12
N ASP A 89 -11.11 -0.89 -12.61
CA ASP A 89 -12.33 -0.70 -13.41
C ASP A 89 -12.73 0.79 -13.55
N GLU A 90 -11.90 1.68 -13.02
CA GLU A 90 -12.09 3.13 -12.95
C GLU A 90 -10.75 3.85 -13.18
N THR A 91 -10.81 5.10 -13.58
CA THR A 91 -9.62 5.96 -13.64
C THR A 91 -9.28 6.41 -12.22
N PRO A 92 -8.18 5.91 -11.62
CA PRO A 92 -7.84 6.29 -10.26
C PRO A 92 -7.30 7.72 -10.18
N GLU A 93 -7.50 8.36 -9.03
CA GLU A 93 -6.83 9.60 -8.68
C GLU A 93 -5.55 9.28 -7.88
N VAL A 94 -4.47 10.01 -8.15
CA VAL A 94 -3.21 9.90 -7.38
C VAL A 94 -3.07 11.13 -6.50
N ILE A 95 -2.99 10.91 -5.20
CA ILE A 95 -2.87 11.97 -4.20
C ILE A 95 -1.47 11.89 -3.60
N PRO A 96 -0.57 12.84 -3.94
CA PRO A 96 0.73 12.94 -3.30
C PRO A 96 0.57 13.49 -1.88
N LEU A 97 1.23 12.88 -0.93
CA LEU A 97 1.27 13.29 0.48
C LEU A 97 2.71 13.33 0.98
N ILE A 98 2.94 14.23 1.92
CA ILE A 98 4.18 14.26 2.70
C ILE A 98 3.86 13.76 4.09
N ASP A 99 4.61 12.78 4.57
CA ASP A 99 4.49 12.31 5.95
C ASP A 99 4.91 13.44 6.89
N PRO A 100 4.03 13.91 7.79
CA PRO A 100 4.33 15.04 8.65
C PRO A 100 5.41 14.75 9.72
N GLU A 101 5.71 13.47 9.99
CA GLU A 101 6.72 13.10 10.99
C GLU A 101 8.14 13.03 10.40
N VAL A 102 8.26 12.47 9.21
CA VAL A 102 9.58 12.19 8.58
C VAL A 102 9.85 13.04 7.35
N GLY A 103 8.83 13.69 6.78
CA GLY A 103 8.94 14.51 5.59
C GLY A 103 9.00 13.72 4.27
N ASP A 104 8.84 12.41 4.31
CA ASP A 104 8.92 11.56 3.12
C ASP A 104 7.65 11.66 2.26
N LEU A 105 7.85 11.69 0.94
CA LEU A 105 6.77 11.64 -0.02
C LEU A 105 6.18 10.23 -0.12
N PHE A 106 4.86 10.13 -0.16
CA PHE A 106 4.16 8.93 -0.56
C PHE A 106 2.89 9.25 -1.34
N TYR A 107 2.38 8.29 -2.08
CA TYR A 107 1.18 8.44 -2.88
C TYR A 107 0.05 7.59 -2.34
N ILE A 108 -1.13 8.18 -2.18
CA ILE A 108 -2.37 7.46 -1.94
C ILE A 108 -3.17 7.40 -3.24
N VAL A 109 -3.69 6.22 -3.54
CA VAL A 109 -4.57 6.00 -4.69
C VAL A 109 -5.88 5.41 -4.17
N PRO A 110 -6.91 6.24 -3.98
CA PRO A 110 -8.24 5.79 -3.59
C PRO A 110 -8.84 4.85 -4.64
N VAL A 111 -9.61 3.86 -4.20
CA VAL A 111 -10.35 2.93 -5.06
C VAL A 111 -11.78 2.86 -4.57
N PHE A 112 -12.75 3.12 -5.46
CA PHE A 112 -14.17 3.10 -5.09
C PHE A 112 -14.72 1.69 -4.87
N ALA A 113 -14.13 0.69 -5.52
CA ALA A 113 -14.55 -0.69 -5.34
C ALA A 113 -14.25 -1.15 -3.91
N LEU A 114 -15.34 -1.34 -3.14
CA LEU A 114 -15.29 -1.62 -1.70
C LEU A 114 -14.41 -2.83 -1.37
N GLY A 115 -13.47 -2.61 -0.44
CA GLY A 115 -12.58 -3.63 0.10
C GLY A 115 -11.50 -4.11 -0.88
N LYS A 116 -11.27 -3.44 -2.01
CA LYS A 116 -10.10 -3.68 -2.86
C LYS A 116 -8.88 -2.94 -2.30
N GLY A 117 -7.82 -3.66 -2.01
CA GLY A 117 -6.58 -3.11 -1.45
C GLY A 117 -5.41 -4.07 -1.60
N LEU A 118 -4.39 -3.92 -0.79
CA LEU A 118 -3.19 -4.76 -0.84
C LEU A 118 -2.97 -5.47 0.50
N SER A 119 -3.04 -6.80 0.53
CA SER A 119 -2.94 -7.57 1.78
C SER A 119 -1.53 -7.63 2.36
N HIS A 120 -0.49 -7.50 1.53
CA HIS A 120 0.90 -7.67 1.95
C HIS A 120 1.77 -6.58 1.36
N ARG A 121 2.76 -6.15 2.15
CA ARG A 121 3.84 -5.30 1.68
C ARG A 121 4.52 -5.90 0.43
N ARG A 122 4.69 -5.10 -0.61
CA ARG A 122 5.44 -5.45 -1.83
C ARG A 122 6.58 -4.47 -2.01
N SER A 123 7.79 -4.97 -1.85
CA SER A 123 9.01 -4.16 -1.99
C SER A 123 9.65 -4.43 -3.34
N PHE A 124 9.78 -3.37 -4.13
CA PHE A 124 10.55 -3.34 -5.38
C PHE A 124 11.76 -2.43 -5.18
N VAL A 125 12.69 -2.45 -6.12
CA VAL A 125 13.89 -1.59 -6.03
C VAL A 125 13.49 -0.11 -5.98
N ASP A 126 12.55 0.30 -6.83
CA ASP A 126 12.19 1.72 -7.03
C ASP A 126 10.95 2.15 -6.28
N ALA A 127 10.16 1.23 -5.74
CA ALA A 127 8.91 1.54 -5.03
C ALA A 127 8.57 0.50 -3.98
N LEU A 128 7.93 0.96 -2.91
CA LEU A 128 7.35 0.14 -1.86
C LEU A 128 5.84 0.32 -1.85
N PHE A 129 5.10 -0.76 -1.95
CA PHE A 129 3.64 -0.78 -1.78
C PHE A 129 3.31 -1.27 -0.38
N LEU A 130 2.56 -0.48 0.35
CA LEU A 130 2.15 -0.80 1.72
C LEU A 130 0.85 -1.59 1.76
N PRO A 131 0.62 -2.41 2.80
CA PRO A 131 -0.67 -3.04 3.02
C PRO A 131 -1.76 -1.99 3.22
N THR A 132 -2.95 -2.24 2.63
CA THR A 132 -4.09 -1.34 2.72
C THR A 132 -5.39 -2.13 2.85
N ALA A 133 -6.34 -1.63 3.63
CA ALA A 133 -7.70 -2.18 3.66
C ALA A 133 -8.47 -1.83 2.38
N GLN A 134 -8.16 -0.66 1.79
CA GLN A 134 -8.77 -0.18 0.55
C GLN A 134 -7.81 0.78 -0.16
N GLY A 135 -7.79 0.75 -1.50
CA GLY A 135 -6.90 1.56 -2.31
C GLY A 135 -5.44 1.09 -2.27
N LEU A 136 -4.53 1.96 -2.65
CA LEU A 136 -3.09 1.74 -2.63
C LEU A 136 -2.38 2.85 -1.86
N ALA A 137 -1.26 2.46 -1.23
CA ALA A 137 -0.29 3.39 -0.69
C ALA A 137 1.09 3.02 -1.27
N VAL A 138 1.73 3.96 -1.94
CA VAL A 138 3.00 3.75 -2.65
C VAL A 138 4.04 4.73 -2.11
N VAL A 139 5.13 4.19 -1.60
CA VAL A 139 6.29 4.97 -1.17
C VAL A 139 7.35 4.88 -2.27
N PRO A 140 7.75 6.00 -2.88
CA PRO A 140 8.84 5.99 -3.85
C PRO A 140 10.18 5.75 -3.13
N ASN A 141 11.01 4.87 -3.70
CA ASN A 141 12.40 4.71 -3.26
C ASN A 141 13.37 5.52 -4.15
N ILE A 142 12.83 6.23 -5.15
CA ILE A 142 13.56 7.08 -6.11
C ILE A 142 12.76 8.35 -6.37
N GLU A 143 13.44 9.47 -6.63
CA GLU A 143 12.80 10.78 -6.85
C GLU A 143 11.92 10.82 -8.10
N ASP A 144 12.34 10.15 -9.17
CA ASP A 144 11.66 10.18 -10.49
C ASP A 144 10.61 9.07 -10.67
N LEU A 145 10.06 8.52 -9.57
CA LEU A 145 8.95 7.57 -9.66
C LEU A 145 7.70 8.30 -10.13
N ALA A 146 7.11 7.85 -11.24
CA ALA A 146 5.91 8.46 -11.80
C ALA A 146 4.72 7.49 -11.79
N LEU A 147 3.55 8.00 -11.40
CA LEU A 147 2.27 7.29 -11.40
C LEU A 147 1.38 7.88 -12.49
N TYR A 148 1.00 7.07 -13.48
CA TYR A 148 0.13 7.45 -14.59
C TYR A 148 -1.21 6.74 -14.47
N THR A 149 -2.29 7.49 -14.61
CA THR A 149 -3.65 6.98 -14.52
C THR A 149 -4.28 6.86 -15.90
N SER A 150 -5.10 5.83 -16.07
CA SER A 150 -5.89 5.61 -17.27
C SER A 150 -7.21 4.95 -16.91
N SER A 151 -8.13 4.86 -17.87
CA SER A 151 -9.41 4.13 -17.70
C SER A 151 -9.23 2.64 -17.43
N SER A 152 -8.06 2.06 -17.73
CA SER A 152 -7.75 0.65 -17.47
C SER A 152 -6.99 0.42 -16.16
N GLY A 153 -6.60 1.49 -15.45
CA GLY A 153 -5.92 1.40 -14.16
C GLY A 153 -4.74 2.33 -13.98
N LEU A 154 -3.84 1.95 -13.10
CA LEU A 154 -2.66 2.68 -12.69
C LEU A 154 -1.39 2.05 -13.25
N GLU A 155 -0.49 2.89 -13.76
CA GLU A 155 0.86 2.50 -14.15
C GLU A 155 1.88 3.17 -13.24
N VAL A 156 2.78 2.37 -12.67
CA VAL A 156 3.93 2.88 -11.93
C VAL A 156 5.17 2.68 -12.78
N ARG A 157 5.84 3.78 -13.10
CA ARG A 157 7.01 3.84 -13.98
C ARG A 157 8.21 4.43 -13.24
N GLY A 158 9.38 3.89 -13.51
CA GLY A 158 10.65 4.48 -13.12
C GLY A 158 11.12 5.56 -14.10
N PRO A 159 12.32 6.11 -13.89
CA PRO A 159 12.96 7.07 -14.79
C PRO A 159 13.25 6.46 -16.17
N LYS A 160 14.01 7.17 -17.00
CA LYS A 160 14.43 6.70 -18.32
C LYS A 160 14.99 5.28 -18.27
N GLY A 161 14.35 4.34 -18.99
CA GLY A 161 14.67 2.92 -18.95
C GLY A 161 13.70 2.07 -18.12
N GLY A 162 12.77 2.69 -17.42
CA GLY A 162 11.70 2.05 -16.67
C GLY A 162 12.10 1.58 -15.27
N MET A 163 11.21 0.85 -14.63
CA MET A 163 11.43 0.31 -13.27
C MET A 163 12.46 -0.82 -13.27
N ARG A 164 13.24 -0.86 -12.21
CA ARG A 164 14.21 -1.94 -11.98
C ARG A 164 13.54 -3.12 -11.29
N PHE A 165 13.68 -4.29 -11.88
CA PHE A 165 13.23 -5.56 -11.33
C PHE A 165 14.40 -6.54 -11.21
N SER A 166 14.30 -7.51 -10.31
CA SER A 166 15.22 -8.64 -10.29
C SER A 166 15.18 -9.39 -11.63
N SER A 167 16.32 -9.87 -12.08
CA SER A 167 16.40 -10.63 -13.35
C SER A 167 15.53 -11.90 -13.28
N GLU A 168 15.05 -12.35 -14.43
CA GLU A 168 14.27 -13.61 -14.53
C GLU A 168 15.10 -14.83 -14.09
N ASP A 169 16.40 -14.79 -14.32
CA ASP A 169 17.33 -15.85 -13.91
C ASP A 169 17.38 -15.98 -12.38
N ILE A 170 17.46 -14.86 -11.66
CA ILE A 170 17.42 -14.86 -10.19
C ILE A 170 16.07 -15.38 -9.68
N LEU A 171 14.97 -14.97 -10.29
CA LEU A 171 13.63 -15.42 -9.91
C LEU A 171 13.44 -16.91 -10.17
N SER A 172 13.92 -17.40 -11.31
CA SER A 172 13.88 -18.84 -11.66
C SER A 172 14.74 -19.68 -10.73
N TYR A 173 15.94 -19.19 -10.36
CA TYR A 173 16.81 -19.83 -9.37
C TYR A 173 16.16 -19.91 -8.00
N LEU A 174 15.55 -18.81 -7.52
CA LEU A 174 14.86 -18.77 -6.22
C LEU A 174 13.62 -19.65 -6.20
N ALA A 175 12.88 -19.72 -7.31
CA ALA A 175 11.73 -20.63 -7.44
C ALA A 175 12.18 -22.09 -7.37
N LYS A 176 13.24 -22.48 -8.09
CA LYS A 176 13.83 -23.83 -8.03
C LYS A 176 14.33 -24.16 -6.62
N LYS A 177 14.96 -23.20 -5.92
CA LYS A 177 15.45 -23.37 -4.54
C LYS A 177 14.30 -23.57 -3.55
N LYS A 178 13.16 -22.90 -3.74
CA LYS A 178 11.96 -23.09 -2.92
C LYS A 178 11.31 -24.46 -3.08
N ILE A 179 11.32 -25.00 -4.29
CA ILE A 179 10.72 -26.31 -4.60
C ILE A 179 11.58 -27.45 -4.03
N ASN A 180 12.89 -27.28 -3.96
CA ASN A 180 13.82 -28.31 -3.47
C ASN A 180 14.07 -28.31 -1.96
N LYS A 181 13.55 -27.35 -1.21
CA LYS A 181 13.66 -27.37 0.26
C LYS A 181 12.45 -28.09 0.85
N ASN A 182 12.69 -29.33 1.29
CA ASN A 182 11.76 -30.07 2.15
C ASN A 182 11.48 -29.23 3.43
N PRO A 183 10.22 -29.08 3.90
CA PRO A 183 9.91 -28.32 5.12
C PRO A 183 10.75 -28.70 6.34
N LEU A 184 11.20 -29.94 6.44
CA LEU A 184 12.08 -30.44 7.50
C LEU A 184 13.53 -29.94 7.37
N GLU A 185 14.04 -29.70 6.16
CA GLU A 185 15.39 -29.14 5.96
C GLU A 185 15.45 -27.63 6.26
N GLN A 186 14.32 -26.93 6.15
CA GLN A 186 14.24 -25.51 6.56
C GLN A 186 14.40 -25.32 8.08
N LEU A 187 14.01 -26.31 8.87
CA LEU A 187 14.20 -26.32 10.33
C LEU A 187 15.62 -26.70 10.75
N LEU A 188 16.37 -27.38 9.88
CA LEU A 188 17.75 -27.82 10.15
C LEU A 188 18.82 -26.82 9.62
N ASP A 189 18.43 -25.86 8.78
CA ASP A 189 19.35 -24.82 8.25
C ASP A 189 19.53 -23.60 9.20
N VAL A 190 19.16 -23.78 10.47
CA VAL A 190 19.56 -22.90 11.57
C VAL A 190 20.99 -23.24 11.93
N GLY A 191 21.91 -22.51 11.29
CA GLY A 191 23.33 -22.53 11.41
C GLY A 191 23.96 -23.51 12.40
N VAL A 192 24.61 -24.53 11.87
CA VAL A 192 25.58 -25.30 12.63
C VAL A 192 26.71 -24.33 13.02
N TRP A 193 26.62 -23.78 14.22
CA TRP A 193 27.76 -23.11 14.87
C TRP A 193 28.84 -24.15 15.00
N LYS A 194 29.83 -24.13 14.12
CA LYS A 194 31.08 -24.83 14.35
C LYS A 194 31.78 -24.10 15.49
N LEU A 195 31.67 -24.68 16.68
CA LEU A 195 32.59 -24.39 17.78
C LEU A 195 33.98 -24.94 17.37
N ASN A 196 34.91 -24.06 17.12
CA ASN A 196 36.33 -24.33 17.19
C ASN A 196 36.83 -23.93 18.59
#